data_94acbfbc888c487e87997de355dc327d
#
_entry.id   94acbfbc888c487e87997de355dc327d
#
_cell.length_a   1.000
_cell.length_b   1.000
_cell.length_c   1.000
_cell.angle_alpha   90.00
_cell.angle_beta   90.00
_cell.angle_gamma   90.00
#
_symmetry.space_group_name_H-M   'P 1'
#
loop_
_entity.id
_entity.type
_entity.pdbx_description
1 polymer ?
#
loop_
_entity_poly.entity_id
_entity_poly.type
_entity_poly.pdbx_seq_one_letter_code
_entity_poly.pdbx_strand_id
1 'polypeptide(L)'
;MDKYGSMYLKDIVAKCKAKGLKLGVYDNPLWLHGKDETPIQNTDNITLGQLRYDATTDVVNYPNEEDKFFTYAVATHKGAKEYIDGFFKHYKELGIEYIRMDFLSWYEDGFDRGMNEYWGNGIVGRGYGKECYDKALEYICTSATRYGIFTSLVMPHLNNKAELEKKYGNMVRIVADTGDGGWKHFSEDKRGNVFDGWPNCMNMFDGFIHWSQITGRNKVIPDGDFIRLNTFNTDAEKESVISLQLMAGGPITVADQHNTIGDNLKFYQNEEMLALNTDRFVGKPLLRNVRDEKSQIWYGQMSNGDYVVGFFNRDNEPKKRSLQFSEIGIEGARKVRDLWKHQDEGETDKLEVEVGAHECKIVRLSK
;
A
#
# COMPACT_ATOMS: atom_id res chain seq x y z
N MET A 1 -18.08 15.22 20.79
CA MET A 1 -16.81 15.98 20.70
C MET A 1 -15.96 15.23 19.70
N ASP A 2 -15.48 15.90 18.68
CA ASP A 2 -14.55 15.25 17.77
C ASP A 2 -13.23 14.94 18.49
N LYS A 3 -12.51 13.97 17.96
CA LYS A 3 -11.23 13.45 18.49
C LYS A 3 -10.13 14.54 18.57
N TYR A 4 -10.36 15.69 17.96
CA TYR A 4 -9.40 16.78 17.78
C TYR A 4 -9.83 18.08 18.49
N GLY A 5 -10.72 17.98 19.45
CA GLY A 5 -11.30 19.14 20.16
C GLY A 5 -12.34 19.86 19.30
N SER A 6 -12.34 21.17 19.31
CA SER A 6 -13.26 21.99 18.52
C SER A 6 -12.83 22.26 17.08
N MET A 7 -11.81 21.55 16.56
CA MET A 7 -11.38 21.74 15.18
C MET A 7 -12.22 20.93 14.20
N TYR A 8 -12.82 21.61 13.24
CA TYR A 8 -13.48 20.99 12.11
C TYR A 8 -12.45 20.52 11.06
N LEU A 9 -12.82 19.52 10.26
CA LEU A 9 -11.94 18.97 9.21
C LEU A 9 -11.44 20.06 8.24
N LYS A 10 -12.26 21.06 7.91
CA LYS A 10 -11.88 22.22 7.09
C LYS A 10 -10.72 23.02 7.70
N ASP A 11 -10.68 23.17 9.01
CA ASP A 11 -9.61 23.91 9.70
C ASP A 11 -8.29 23.12 9.67
N ILE A 12 -8.38 21.79 9.78
CA ILE A 12 -7.23 20.91 9.66
C ILE A 12 -6.67 20.97 8.24
N VAL A 13 -7.54 20.90 7.21
CA VAL A 13 -7.14 21.07 5.81
C VAL A 13 -6.43 22.40 5.59
N ALA A 14 -6.99 23.51 6.11
CA ALA A 14 -6.40 24.84 5.98
C ALA A 14 -4.99 24.90 6.60
N LYS A 15 -4.83 24.33 7.80
CA LYS A 15 -3.52 24.26 8.47
C LYS A 15 -2.50 23.41 7.71
N CYS A 16 -2.92 22.27 7.16
CA CYS A 16 -2.05 21.43 6.31
C CYS A 16 -1.61 22.20 5.08
N LYS A 17 -2.53 22.82 4.35
CA LYS A 17 -2.24 23.61 3.15
C LYS A 17 -1.28 24.77 3.43
N ALA A 18 -1.44 25.47 4.55
CA ALA A 18 -0.53 26.53 4.96
C ALA A 18 0.92 26.07 5.17
N LYS A 19 1.11 24.77 5.39
CA LYS A 19 2.43 24.13 5.52
C LYS A 19 2.88 23.39 4.24
N GLY A 20 2.17 23.55 3.11
CA GLY A 20 2.46 22.83 1.88
C GLY A 20 2.10 21.35 1.90
N LEU A 21 1.29 20.91 2.88
CA LEU A 21 0.86 19.53 3.06
C LEU A 21 -0.53 19.30 2.47
N LYS A 22 -0.78 18.11 2.00
CA LYS A 22 -2.10 17.60 1.61
C LYS A 22 -2.67 16.77 2.74
N LEU A 23 -3.99 16.87 2.94
CA LEU A 23 -4.67 16.04 3.93
C LEU A 23 -5.36 14.87 3.26
N GLY A 24 -5.14 13.67 3.80
CA GLY A 24 -5.88 12.45 3.48
C GLY A 24 -6.76 12.01 4.64
N VAL A 25 -7.72 11.14 4.34
CA VAL A 25 -8.60 10.51 5.33
C VAL A 25 -8.61 8.99 5.15
N TYR A 26 -8.92 8.30 6.23
CA TYR A 26 -9.28 6.89 6.25
C TYR A 26 -10.79 6.79 6.33
N ASP A 27 -11.41 6.36 5.24
CA ASP A 27 -12.86 6.14 5.12
C ASP A 27 -13.13 5.28 3.88
N ASN A 28 -14.34 4.70 3.78
CA ASN A 28 -14.67 3.85 2.66
C ASN A 28 -16.03 4.26 2.03
N PRO A 29 -16.06 4.61 0.74
CA PRO A 29 -17.28 4.99 0.04
C PRO A 29 -18.32 3.88 -0.04
N LEU A 30 -17.97 2.65 0.30
CA LEU A 30 -18.89 1.52 0.37
C LEU A 30 -19.57 1.40 1.74
N TRP A 31 -19.07 2.08 2.77
CA TRP A 31 -19.71 2.09 4.09
C TRP A 31 -20.92 3.02 4.09
N LEU A 32 -22.03 2.51 4.61
CA LEU A 32 -23.26 3.28 4.73
C LEU A 32 -23.36 3.89 6.13
N HIS A 33 -23.43 5.21 6.15
CA HIS A 33 -23.63 5.99 7.36
C HIS A 33 -24.97 6.71 7.28
N GLY A 34 -25.80 6.56 8.30
CA GLY A 34 -27.10 7.22 8.38
C GLY A 34 -28.27 6.26 8.51
N LYS A 35 -29.47 6.82 8.53
CA LYS A 35 -30.72 6.07 8.67
C LYS A 35 -31.22 5.58 7.33
N ASP A 36 -31.94 4.48 7.33
CA ASP A 36 -32.44 3.82 6.11
C ASP A 36 -33.33 4.71 5.26
N GLU A 37 -34.13 5.58 5.88
CA GLU A 37 -35.00 6.53 5.20
C GLU A 37 -34.29 7.75 4.60
N THR A 38 -32.98 7.92 4.84
CA THR A 38 -32.20 9.04 4.30
C THR A 38 -32.14 8.97 2.77
N PRO A 39 -32.61 10.00 2.05
CA PRO A 39 -32.60 9.99 0.58
C PRO A 39 -31.20 10.22 0.04
N ILE A 40 -30.88 9.55 -1.07
CA ILE A 40 -29.64 9.72 -1.83
C ILE A 40 -29.83 10.87 -2.81
N GLN A 41 -28.93 11.84 -2.76
CA GLN A 41 -28.96 12.98 -3.67
C GLN A 41 -28.81 12.54 -5.13
N ASN A 42 -29.45 13.27 -6.03
CA ASN A 42 -29.45 13.00 -7.48
C ASN A 42 -30.06 11.65 -7.88
N THR A 43 -30.98 11.13 -7.07
CA THR A 43 -31.77 9.93 -7.39
C THR A 43 -33.27 10.24 -7.29
N ASP A 44 -34.09 9.40 -7.93
CA ASP A 44 -35.56 9.46 -7.84
C ASP A 44 -36.04 8.74 -6.58
N ASN A 45 -35.86 9.40 -5.42
CA ASN A 45 -36.30 8.93 -4.09
C ASN A 45 -35.65 7.60 -3.62
N ILE A 46 -34.47 7.25 -4.12
CA ILE A 46 -33.73 6.12 -3.57
C ILE A 46 -33.20 6.48 -2.19
N THR A 47 -33.29 5.56 -1.24
CA THR A 47 -32.82 5.74 0.15
C THR A 47 -31.62 4.88 0.49
N LEU A 48 -30.92 5.20 1.59
CA LEU A 48 -29.79 4.39 2.08
C LEU A 48 -30.19 2.95 2.38
N GLY A 49 -31.40 2.72 2.89
CA GLY A 49 -31.93 1.38 3.16
C GLY A 49 -31.98 0.52 1.89
N GLN A 50 -32.30 1.12 0.74
CA GLN A 50 -32.35 0.39 -0.54
C GLN A 50 -30.96 0.02 -1.07
N LEU A 51 -29.87 0.63 -0.59
CA LEU A 51 -28.52 0.22 -0.92
C LEU A 51 -28.01 -0.97 -0.10
N ARG A 52 -28.63 -1.23 1.06
CA ARG A 52 -28.20 -2.30 1.99
C ARG A 52 -28.70 -3.69 1.59
N TYR A 53 -29.80 -3.75 0.86
CA TYR A 53 -30.51 -4.99 0.57
C TYR A 53 -30.37 -5.39 -0.86
N ASP A 54 -29.94 -6.62 -1.09
CA ASP A 54 -30.19 -7.33 -2.32
C ASP A 54 -31.04 -8.57 -2.02
N ALA A 55 -32.32 -8.47 -2.28
CA ALA A 55 -33.25 -9.57 -2.12
C ALA A 55 -32.95 -10.75 -3.07
N THR A 56 -32.12 -10.56 -4.10
CA THR A 56 -31.76 -11.57 -5.07
C THR A 56 -30.52 -12.38 -4.67
N THR A 57 -29.69 -11.87 -3.78
CA THR A 57 -28.42 -12.51 -3.42
C THR A 57 -28.43 -13.17 -2.04
N ASP A 58 -29.53 -13.06 -1.28
CA ASP A 58 -29.61 -13.49 0.14
C ASP A 58 -28.47 -12.96 1.02
N VAL A 59 -27.84 -11.85 0.63
CA VAL A 59 -26.80 -11.21 1.42
C VAL A 59 -27.46 -10.48 2.56
N VAL A 60 -27.67 -11.19 3.65
CA VAL A 60 -28.04 -10.59 4.95
C VAL A 60 -26.75 -10.12 5.59
N ASN A 61 -26.54 -8.82 5.61
CA ASN A 61 -25.29 -8.27 6.12
C ASN A 61 -25.12 -8.44 7.62
N TYR A 62 -26.20 -8.63 8.39
CA TYR A 62 -26.07 -8.76 9.85
C TYR A 62 -27.26 -9.51 10.42
N PRO A 63 -27.03 -10.55 11.24
CA PRO A 63 -28.13 -11.23 11.96
C PRO A 63 -28.74 -10.34 13.04
N ASN A 64 -28.01 -9.38 13.62
CA ASN A 64 -28.48 -8.45 14.66
C ASN A 64 -27.94 -7.05 14.46
N GLU A 65 -28.69 -6.01 14.87
CA GLU A 65 -28.25 -4.62 14.77
C GLU A 65 -27.02 -4.30 15.63
N GLU A 66 -26.81 -5.03 16.71
CA GLU A 66 -25.69 -4.86 17.65
C GLU A 66 -24.35 -5.39 17.08
N ASP A 67 -24.41 -6.29 16.07
CA ASP A 67 -23.23 -6.90 15.43
C ASP A 67 -22.76 -6.11 14.21
N LYS A 68 -23.28 -4.91 13.95
CA LYS A 68 -22.95 -4.07 12.79
C LYS A 68 -21.56 -3.44 12.90
N PHE A 69 -20.54 -4.18 12.45
CA PHE A 69 -19.21 -3.58 12.32
C PHE A 69 -19.13 -2.67 11.08
N PHE A 70 -19.57 -3.15 9.92
CA PHE A 70 -19.73 -2.36 8.70
C PHE A 70 -21.03 -2.70 7.99
N THR A 71 -21.76 -1.69 7.53
CA THR A 71 -22.86 -1.87 6.59
C THR A 71 -22.42 -1.35 5.23
N TYR A 72 -22.46 -2.18 4.23
CA TYR A 72 -21.99 -1.85 2.89
C TYR A 72 -23.12 -1.45 1.94
N ALA A 73 -22.80 -0.51 1.03
CA ALA A 73 -23.62 -0.24 -0.14
C ALA A 73 -23.40 -1.33 -1.19
N VAL A 74 -24.48 -1.95 -1.68
CA VAL A 74 -24.40 -2.93 -2.79
C VAL A 74 -24.24 -2.19 -4.12
N ALA A 75 -23.08 -2.27 -4.75
CA ALA A 75 -22.72 -1.44 -5.91
C ALA A 75 -23.59 -1.70 -7.15
N THR A 76 -24.26 -2.85 -7.24
CA THR A 76 -25.20 -3.17 -8.32
C THR A 76 -26.61 -2.59 -8.10
N HIS A 77 -26.90 -2.02 -6.93
CA HIS A 77 -28.19 -1.39 -6.65
C HIS A 77 -28.31 -0.01 -7.28
N LYS A 78 -29.56 0.36 -7.61
CA LYS A 78 -29.88 1.72 -8.04
C LYS A 78 -29.52 2.73 -6.94
N GLY A 79 -28.85 3.80 -7.33
CA GLY A 79 -28.41 4.85 -6.40
C GLY A 79 -27.00 4.64 -5.80
N ALA A 80 -26.40 3.45 -5.96
CA ALA A 80 -25.05 3.19 -5.44
C ALA A 80 -24.00 4.10 -6.09
N LYS A 81 -24.09 4.31 -7.40
CA LYS A 81 -23.21 5.22 -8.13
C LYS A 81 -23.31 6.65 -7.62
N GLU A 82 -24.51 7.13 -7.44
CA GLU A 82 -24.80 8.48 -6.95
C GLU A 82 -24.33 8.66 -5.51
N TYR A 83 -24.48 7.65 -4.65
CA TYR A 83 -23.98 7.65 -3.29
C TYR A 83 -22.45 7.74 -3.27
N ILE A 84 -21.77 6.90 -4.02
CA ILE A 84 -20.30 6.89 -4.12
C ILE A 84 -19.80 8.23 -4.70
N ASP A 85 -20.45 8.75 -5.73
CA ASP A 85 -20.10 10.06 -6.30
C ASP A 85 -20.28 11.19 -5.28
N GLY A 86 -21.37 11.19 -4.53
CA GLY A 86 -21.62 12.12 -3.45
C GLY A 86 -20.58 12.09 -2.33
N PHE A 87 -20.09 10.90 -1.99
CA PHE A 87 -19.01 10.72 -1.02
C PHE A 87 -17.72 11.43 -1.47
N PHE A 88 -17.26 11.19 -2.69
CA PHE A 88 -16.06 11.85 -3.23
C PHE A 88 -16.26 13.35 -3.40
N LYS A 89 -17.44 13.80 -3.84
CA LYS A 89 -17.79 15.22 -3.90
C LYS A 89 -17.69 15.89 -2.55
N HIS A 90 -18.23 15.28 -1.50
CA HIS A 90 -18.17 15.80 -0.14
C HIS A 90 -16.73 15.98 0.34
N TYR A 91 -15.89 14.97 0.18
CA TYR A 91 -14.49 15.07 0.58
C TYR A 91 -13.71 16.10 -0.24
N LYS A 92 -14.01 16.22 -1.54
CA LYS A 92 -13.43 17.28 -2.38
C LYS A 92 -13.79 18.68 -1.89
N GLU A 93 -15.05 18.92 -1.51
CA GLU A 93 -15.52 20.19 -0.96
C GLU A 93 -14.86 20.52 0.40
N LEU A 94 -14.48 19.51 1.17
CA LEU A 94 -13.68 19.66 2.38
C LEU A 94 -12.20 19.93 2.10
N GLY A 95 -11.73 19.68 0.86
CA GLY A 95 -10.36 19.88 0.45
C GLY A 95 -9.45 18.68 0.70
N ILE A 96 -10.02 17.48 0.83
CA ILE A 96 -9.29 16.21 0.91
C ILE A 96 -8.78 15.82 -0.47
N GLU A 97 -7.56 15.29 -0.52
CA GLU A 97 -6.88 14.90 -1.76
C GLU A 97 -6.48 13.41 -1.78
N TYR A 98 -6.64 12.68 -0.68
CA TYR A 98 -6.30 11.27 -0.55
C TYR A 98 -7.30 10.55 0.33
N ILE A 99 -7.74 9.34 -0.07
CA ILE A 99 -8.62 8.49 0.72
C ILE A 99 -8.05 7.07 0.77
N ARG A 100 -7.86 6.55 1.99
CA ARG A 100 -7.46 5.18 2.28
C ARG A 100 -8.72 4.38 2.61
N MET A 101 -9.04 3.39 1.76
CA MET A 101 -10.26 2.58 1.85
C MET A 101 -9.91 1.16 2.26
N ASP A 102 -10.49 0.68 3.34
CA ASP A 102 -10.15 -0.61 3.93
C ASP A 102 -11.25 -1.66 3.80
N PHE A 103 -10.92 -2.91 4.13
CA PHE A 103 -11.83 -4.06 4.17
C PHE A 103 -12.45 -4.46 2.82
N LEU A 104 -11.72 -4.23 1.72
CA LEU A 104 -12.24 -4.48 0.38
C LEU A 104 -12.39 -5.97 0.05
N SER A 105 -11.51 -6.83 0.58
CA SER A 105 -11.65 -8.29 0.41
C SER A 105 -12.90 -8.86 1.08
N TRP A 106 -13.31 -8.26 2.19
CA TRP A 106 -14.55 -8.63 2.86
C TRP A 106 -15.79 -8.25 2.05
N TYR A 107 -15.70 -7.14 1.31
CA TYR A 107 -16.76 -6.74 0.40
C TYR A 107 -16.95 -7.76 -0.73
N GLU A 108 -15.89 -8.30 -1.30
CA GLU A 108 -15.98 -9.29 -2.38
C GLU A 108 -16.34 -10.70 -1.86
N ASP A 109 -15.61 -11.19 -0.87
CA ASP A 109 -15.67 -12.59 -0.44
C ASP A 109 -16.48 -12.85 0.83
N GLY A 110 -16.76 -11.81 1.61
CA GLY A 110 -17.28 -11.97 2.96
C GLY A 110 -16.18 -12.27 3.97
N PHE A 111 -16.61 -12.37 5.22
CA PHE A 111 -15.70 -12.55 6.36
C PHE A 111 -15.42 -14.03 6.69
N ASP A 112 -16.18 -14.95 6.13
CA ASP A 112 -16.18 -16.36 6.48
C ASP A 112 -14.99 -17.18 5.96
N ARG A 113 -14.06 -16.56 5.22
CA ARG A 113 -12.86 -17.24 4.72
C ARG A 113 -11.66 -17.11 5.66
N GLY A 114 -11.72 -17.81 6.79
CA GLY A 114 -10.54 -18.07 7.62
C GLY A 114 -10.15 -17.00 8.65
N MET A 115 -10.92 -15.94 8.79
CA MET A 115 -10.71 -14.91 9.82
C MET A 115 -11.63 -15.05 11.04
N ASN A 116 -12.52 -16.05 11.03
CA ASN A 116 -13.52 -16.29 12.09
C ASN A 116 -12.91 -16.50 13.47
N GLU A 117 -11.68 -17.00 13.54
CA GLU A 117 -10.99 -17.20 14.82
C GLU A 117 -10.56 -15.88 15.49
N TYR A 118 -10.40 -14.82 14.71
CA TYR A 118 -9.87 -13.55 15.21
C TYR A 118 -10.95 -12.56 15.66
N TRP A 119 -12.13 -12.55 15.03
CA TRP A 119 -13.11 -11.48 15.17
C TRP A 119 -14.47 -11.93 15.70
N GLY A 120 -14.61 -13.21 16.02
CA GLY A 120 -15.87 -13.78 16.49
C GLY A 120 -16.83 -14.16 15.37
N ASN A 121 -17.74 -15.08 15.66
CA ASN A 121 -18.65 -15.67 14.70
C ASN A 121 -19.65 -14.64 14.15
N GLY A 122 -19.68 -14.46 12.84
CA GLY A 122 -20.85 -13.95 12.12
C GLY A 122 -20.97 -12.45 11.95
N ILE A 123 -19.88 -11.67 12.02
CA ILE A 123 -19.94 -10.20 11.92
C ILE A 123 -20.16 -9.70 10.50
N VAL A 124 -19.72 -10.43 9.48
CA VAL A 124 -19.92 -10.10 8.08
C VAL A 124 -20.45 -11.34 7.38
N GLY A 125 -21.59 -11.24 6.75
CA GLY A 125 -22.17 -12.32 5.99
C GLY A 125 -21.37 -12.66 4.73
N ARG A 126 -21.99 -13.30 3.78
CA ARG A 126 -21.41 -13.57 2.46
C ARG A 126 -20.94 -12.27 1.81
N GLY A 127 -19.82 -12.32 1.11
CA GLY A 127 -19.39 -11.23 0.24
C GLY A 127 -20.35 -11.03 -0.95
N TYR A 128 -20.27 -9.88 -1.55
CA TYR A 128 -21.15 -9.50 -2.68
C TYR A 128 -20.68 -10.08 -4.01
N GLY A 129 -19.51 -10.71 -4.04
CA GLY A 129 -18.95 -11.36 -5.21
C GLY A 129 -18.21 -10.42 -6.16
N LYS A 130 -17.52 -11.03 -7.12
CA LYS A 130 -16.61 -10.36 -8.05
C LYS A 130 -17.27 -9.28 -8.90
N GLU A 131 -18.49 -9.54 -9.40
CA GLU A 131 -19.22 -8.60 -10.25
C GLU A 131 -19.56 -7.30 -9.49
N CYS A 132 -20.04 -7.44 -8.27
CA CYS A 132 -20.34 -6.29 -7.43
C CYS A 132 -19.07 -5.53 -7.03
N TYR A 133 -17.99 -6.25 -6.76
CA TYR A 133 -16.68 -5.66 -6.45
C TYR A 133 -16.10 -4.90 -7.66
N ASP A 134 -16.13 -5.47 -8.87
CA ASP A 134 -15.71 -4.77 -10.10
C ASP A 134 -16.51 -3.47 -10.29
N LYS A 135 -17.82 -3.53 -10.08
CA LYS A 135 -18.71 -2.38 -10.20
C LYS A 135 -18.42 -1.32 -9.14
N ALA A 136 -18.14 -1.73 -7.90
CA ALA A 136 -17.73 -0.85 -6.81
C ALA A 136 -16.44 -0.10 -7.14
N LEU A 137 -15.41 -0.83 -7.57
CA LEU A 137 -14.12 -0.23 -7.95
C LEU A 137 -14.25 0.69 -9.18
N GLU A 138 -15.10 0.35 -10.16
CA GLU A 138 -15.41 1.22 -11.30
C GLU A 138 -15.98 2.57 -10.84
N TYR A 139 -16.96 2.56 -9.95
CA TYR A 139 -17.58 3.79 -9.43
C TYR A 139 -16.62 4.60 -8.59
N ILE A 140 -15.85 3.94 -7.73
CA ILE A 140 -14.79 4.56 -6.91
C ILE A 140 -13.76 5.26 -7.81
N CYS A 141 -13.19 4.54 -8.78
CA CYS A 141 -12.19 5.06 -9.68
C CYS A 141 -12.71 6.24 -10.50
N THR A 142 -13.92 6.12 -11.04
CA THR A 142 -14.54 7.16 -11.87
C THR A 142 -14.78 8.43 -11.07
N SER A 143 -15.34 8.32 -9.87
CA SER A 143 -15.63 9.46 -8.99
C SER A 143 -14.34 10.07 -8.43
N ALA A 144 -13.41 9.26 -7.96
CA ALA A 144 -12.11 9.73 -7.47
C ALA A 144 -11.36 10.53 -8.55
N THR A 145 -11.34 10.02 -9.78
CA THR A 145 -10.72 10.71 -10.94
C THR A 145 -11.41 12.03 -11.23
N ARG A 146 -12.74 12.06 -11.25
CA ARG A 146 -13.55 13.27 -11.47
C ARG A 146 -13.22 14.38 -10.48
N TYR A 147 -13.05 14.01 -9.21
CA TYR A 147 -12.80 14.98 -8.13
C TYR A 147 -11.31 15.17 -7.83
N GLY A 148 -10.41 14.49 -8.53
CA GLY A 148 -8.96 14.59 -8.34
C GLY A 148 -8.52 14.13 -6.95
N ILE A 149 -9.13 13.05 -6.44
CA ILE A 149 -8.78 12.41 -5.18
C ILE A 149 -7.98 11.14 -5.47
N PHE A 150 -6.82 11.02 -4.82
CA PHE A 150 -5.99 9.83 -4.89
C PHE A 150 -6.54 8.73 -3.96
N THR A 151 -6.61 7.49 -4.46
CA THR A 151 -7.18 6.37 -3.71
C THR A 151 -6.13 5.34 -3.33
N SER A 152 -6.23 4.84 -2.09
CA SER A 152 -5.46 3.70 -1.59
C SER A 152 -6.41 2.56 -1.24
N LEU A 153 -6.25 1.44 -1.95
CA LEU A 153 -7.02 0.22 -1.71
C LEU A 153 -6.33 -0.63 -0.65
N VAL A 154 -7.01 -0.85 0.47
CA VAL A 154 -6.50 -1.62 1.62
C VAL A 154 -7.32 -2.88 1.80
N MET A 155 -6.66 -3.97 2.22
CA MET A 155 -7.23 -5.31 2.20
C MET A 155 -7.91 -5.63 0.85
N PRO A 156 -7.27 -5.33 -0.30
CA PRO A 156 -7.86 -5.69 -1.58
C PRO A 156 -7.79 -7.19 -1.76
N HIS A 157 -8.68 -7.76 -2.58
CA HIS A 157 -8.69 -9.21 -2.73
C HIS A 157 -7.42 -9.77 -3.39
N LEU A 158 -6.80 -9.04 -4.29
CA LEU A 158 -5.58 -9.41 -5.00
C LEU A 158 -5.61 -10.83 -5.60
N ASN A 159 -6.76 -11.23 -6.10
CA ASN A 159 -6.91 -12.53 -6.75
C ASN A 159 -6.09 -12.59 -8.04
N ASN A 160 -5.54 -13.76 -8.33
CA ASN A 160 -4.81 -14.07 -9.55
C ASN A 160 -3.66 -13.08 -9.80
N LYS A 161 -3.85 -12.13 -10.71
CA LYS A 161 -2.87 -11.10 -11.10
C LYS A 161 -3.32 -9.71 -10.70
N ALA A 162 -4.19 -9.59 -9.71
CA ALA A 162 -4.77 -8.33 -9.25
C ALA A 162 -5.35 -7.50 -10.41
N GLU A 163 -6.18 -8.13 -11.24
CA GLU A 163 -6.65 -7.51 -12.51
C GLU A 163 -7.54 -6.29 -12.26
N LEU A 164 -8.39 -6.35 -11.24
CA LEU A 164 -9.28 -5.25 -10.88
C LEU A 164 -8.49 -4.12 -10.22
N GLU A 165 -7.61 -4.43 -9.30
CA GLU A 165 -6.76 -3.45 -8.61
C GLU A 165 -5.82 -2.74 -9.58
N LYS A 166 -5.27 -3.44 -10.59
CA LYS A 166 -4.49 -2.81 -11.67
C LYS A 166 -5.32 -1.89 -12.55
N LYS A 167 -6.60 -2.22 -12.75
CA LYS A 167 -7.49 -1.43 -13.60
C LYS A 167 -7.96 -0.16 -12.91
N TYR A 168 -8.23 -0.22 -11.60
CA TYR A 168 -8.93 0.82 -10.88
C TYR A 168 -8.14 1.46 -9.74
N GLY A 169 -7.07 0.82 -9.24
CA GLY A 169 -6.31 1.31 -8.11
C GLY A 169 -5.22 2.30 -8.48
N ASN A 170 -5.01 3.32 -7.64
CA ASN A 170 -3.80 4.15 -7.69
C ASN A 170 -2.70 3.54 -6.82
N MET A 171 -2.99 3.28 -5.55
CA MET A 171 -2.12 2.61 -4.60
C MET A 171 -2.85 1.39 -4.03
N VAL A 172 -2.13 0.30 -3.83
CA VAL A 172 -2.71 -0.97 -3.41
C VAL A 172 -1.86 -1.60 -2.32
N ARG A 173 -2.47 -1.91 -1.20
CA ARG A 173 -1.86 -2.63 -0.09
C ARG A 173 -1.54 -4.06 -0.51
N ILE A 174 -0.30 -4.51 -0.30
CA ILE A 174 0.22 -5.78 -0.82
C ILE A 174 0.65 -6.79 0.26
N VAL A 175 0.47 -6.46 1.52
CA VAL A 175 0.94 -7.25 2.66
C VAL A 175 -0.03 -7.15 3.83
N ALA A 176 0.05 -8.10 4.76
CA ALA A 176 -0.66 -8.07 6.05
C ALA A 176 -0.38 -6.78 6.85
N ASP A 177 -1.21 -6.52 7.85
CA ASP A 177 -1.05 -5.36 8.73
C ASP A 177 0.30 -5.37 9.43
N THR A 178 0.89 -4.17 9.57
CA THR A 178 2.19 -3.98 10.24
C THR A 178 2.20 -4.55 11.68
N GLY A 179 1.05 -4.61 12.35
CA GLY A 179 0.95 -5.15 13.70
C GLY A 179 1.97 -4.50 14.64
N ASP A 180 2.82 -5.31 15.27
CA ASP A 180 3.87 -4.82 16.17
C ASP A 180 5.07 -4.21 15.45
N GLY A 181 5.17 -4.39 14.12
CA GLY A 181 6.24 -3.84 13.29
C GLY A 181 7.57 -4.60 13.44
N GLY A 182 8.67 -3.88 13.23
CA GLY A 182 10.03 -4.39 13.35
C GLY A 182 10.45 -5.37 12.26
N TRP A 183 11.61 -5.99 12.48
CA TRP A 183 12.20 -6.91 11.50
C TRP A 183 11.32 -8.12 11.21
N LYS A 184 10.61 -8.60 12.25
CA LYS A 184 9.71 -9.73 12.12
C LYS A 184 8.65 -9.49 11.05
N HIS A 185 7.91 -8.37 11.13
CA HIS A 185 6.90 -8.02 10.12
C HIS A 185 7.55 -7.67 8.77
N PHE A 186 8.69 -7.01 8.79
CA PHE A 186 9.38 -6.64 7.55
C PHE A 186 9.85 -7.85 6.74
N SER A 187 10.38 -8.89 7.40
CA SER A 187 11.18 -9.93 6.74
C SER A 187 10.86 -11.37 7.12
N GLU A 188 10.36 -11.66 8.34
CA GLU A 188 10.38 -13.02 8.87
C GLU A 188 9.01 -13.71 8.90
N ASP A 189 7.92 -12.96 9.12
CA ASP A 189 6.59 -13.56 9.26
C ASP A 189 6.22 -14.39 8.04
N LYS A 190 6.10 -15.73 8.24
CA LYS A 190 5.81 -16.70 7.19
C LYS A 190 6.70 -16.55 5.94
N ARG A 191 7.96 -16.13 6.12
CA ARG A 191 8.95 -15.92 5.04
C ARG A 191 8.92 -17.06 4.03
N GLY A 192 8.91 -16.71 2.74
CA GLY A 192 8.93 -17.65 1.64
C GLY A 192 7.57 -18.30 1.33
N ASN A 193 6.49 -17.86 1.97
CA ASN A 193 5.15 -18.36 1.69
C ASN A 193 4.27 -17.30 1.03
N VAL A 194 3.51 -17.75 0.03
CA VAL A 194 2.45 -16.98 -0.62
C VAL A 194 1.16 -17.75 -0.44
N PHE A 195 0.12 -17.07 0.04
CA PHE A 195 -1.19 -17.65 0.35
C PHE A 195 -2.23 -17.21 -0.68
N ASP A 196 -3.26 -18.03 -0.85
CA ASP A 196 -4.46 -17.63 -1.60
C ASP A 196 -5.31 -16.70 -0.74
N GLY A 197 -5.86 -15.65 -1.37
CA GLY A 197 -6.66 -14.65 -0.69
C GLY A 197 -5.83 -13.64 0.11
N TRP A 198 -6.50 -12.69 0.72
CA TRP A 198 -5.87 -11.66 1.55
C TRP A 198 -5.61 -12.19 2.98
N PRO A 199 -4.42 -11.90 3.56
CA PRO A 199 -3.23 -11.38 2.90
C PRO A 199 -2.42 -12.49 2.20
N ASN A 200 -1.95 -12.20 0.98
CA ASN A 200 -1.14 -13.18 0.24
C ASN A 200 0.26 -13.36 0.83
N CYS A 201 0.81 -12.34 1.45
CA CYS A 201 2.11 -12.36 2.12
C CYS A 201 1.99 -11.76 3.52
N MET A 202 2.65 -12.41 4.49
CA MET A 202 2.59 -11.97 5.89
C MET A 202 3.73 -11.02 6.26
N ASN A 203 4.78 -10.93 5.44
CA ASN A 203 5.87 -9.98 5.63
C ASN A 203 6.00 -9.07 4.41
N MET A 204 6.51 -7.87 4.67
CA MET A 204 6.61 -6.80 3.68
C MET A 204 7.53 -7.19 2.52
N PHE A 205 8.67 -7.83 2.80
CA PHE A 205 9.66 -8.20 1.79
C PHE A 205 9.09 -9.16 0.74
N ASP A 206 8.42 -10.23 1.19
CA ASP A 206 7.78 -11.19 0.29
C ASP A 206 6.63 -10.55 -0.49
N GLY A 207 5.87 -9.65 0.14
CA GLY A 207 4.82 -8.87 -0.51
C GLY A 207 5.35 -8.08 -1.69
N PHE A 208 6.43 -7.34 -1.53
CA PHE A 208 7.06 -6.58 -2.60
C PHE A 208 7.62 -7.48 -3.71
N ILE A 209 8.27 -8.61 -3.37
CA ILE A 209 8.74 -9.56 -4.38
C ILE A 209 7.56 -10.11 -5.18
N HIS A 210 6.54 -10.63 -4.51
CA HIS A 210 5.42 -11.30 -5.16
C HIS A 210 4.64 -10.33 -6.07
N TRP A 211 4.33 -9.14 -5.58
CA TRP A 211 3.52 -8.16 -6.28
C TRP A 211 4.31 -7.20 -7.19
N SER A 212 5.64 -7.35 -7.32
CA SER A 212 6.43 -6.61 -8.31
C SER A 212 5.91 -6.77 -9.75
N GLN A 213 5.08 -7.78 -10.01
CA GLN A 213 4.45 -8.00 -11.31
C GLN A 213 3.38 -6.95 -11.69
N ILE A 214 2.78 -6.28 -10.71
CA ILE A 214 1.73 -5.27 -10.96
C ILE A 214 2.26 -3.84 -10.91
N THR A 215 3.49 -3.64 -10.45
CA THR A 215 4.12 -2.35 -10.25
C THR A 215 4.92 -1.88 -11.48
N GLY A 216 5.22 -0.60 -11.54
CA GLY A 216 6.00 0.01 -12.63
C GLY A 216 5.70 1.51 -12.73
N ARG A 217 6.51 2.23 -13.52
CA ARG A 217 6.20 3.64 -13.80
C ARG A 217 4.79 3.76 -14.39
N ASN A 218 4.01 4.68 -13.81
CA ASN A 218 2.61 4.93 -14.20
C ASN A 218 1.67 3.71 -14.05
N LYS A 219 2.05 2.75 -13.21
CA LYS A 219 1.22 1.64 -12.79
C LYS A 219 0.84 1.78 -11.32
N VAL A 220 0.30 0.72 -10.75
CA VAL A 220 -0.06 0.66 -9.33
C VAL A 220 1.16 0.94 -8.44
N ILE A 221 0.96 1.78 -7.43
CA ILE A 221 1.92 2.01 -6.37
C ILE A 221 1.73 0.93 -5.30
N PRO A 222 2.75 0.12 -4.99
CA PRO A 222 2.64 -0.91 -3.97
C PRO A 222 2.71 -0.28 -2.57
N ASP A 223 1.73 -0.56 -1.73
CA ASP A 223 1.70 -0.12 -0.34
C ASP A 223 2.16 -1.26 0.58
N GLY A 224 3.34 -1.11 1.15
CA GLY A 224 3.91 -2.05 2.12
C GLY A 224 3.45 -1.80 3.56
N ASP A 225 2.43 -0.96 3.74
CA ASP A 225 1.93 -0.50 5.04
C ASP A 225 2.85 0.46 5.78
N PHE A 226 2.61 0.64 7.06
CA PHE A 226 3.25 1.63 7.90
C PHE A 226 4.68 1.23 8.29
N ILE A 227 5.55 2.25 8.39
CA ILE A 227 6.90 2.13 8.94
C ILE A 227 6.90 2.80 10.31
N ARG A 228 7.36 2.06 11.32
CA ARG A 228 7.62 2.54 12.68
C ARG A 228 9.06 2.20 13.02
N LEU A 229 10.00 3.11 12.76
CA LEU A 229 11.44 2.85 12.92
C LEU A 229 11.84 2.56 14.37
N ASN A 230 11.07 3.05 15.34
CA ASN A 230 11.31 2.74 16.76
C ASN A 230 11.10 1.26 17.12
N THR A 231 10.53 0.44 16.22
CA THR A 231 10.33 -0.99 16.41
C THR A 231 11.47 -1.85 15.84
N PHE A 232 12.41 -1.25 15.13
CA PHE A 232 13.59 -1.91 14.59
C PHE A 232 14.77 -1.78 15.54
N ASN A 233 15.57 -2.84 15.66
CA ASN A 233 16.64 -2.92 16.66
C ASN A 233 17.93 -2.25 16.21
N THR A 234 18.23 -2.23 14.92
CA THR A 234 19.49 -1.74 14.36
C THR A 234 19.29 -0.68 13.28
N ASP A 235 20.30 0.13 13.05
CA ASP A 235 20.30 1.10 11.95
C ASP A 235 20.24 0.39 10.60
N ALA A 236 20.90 -0.77 10.46
CA ALA A 236 20.85 -1.61 9.26
C ALA A 236 19.42 -2.05 8.91
N GLU A 237 18.63 -2.48 9.89
CA GLU A 237 17.22 -2.83 9.69
C GLU A 237 16.38 -1.63 9.23
N LYS A 238 16.64 -0.43 9.80
CA LYS A 238 15.94 0.81 9.45
C LYS A 238 16.25 1.25 8.02
N GLU A 239 17.53 1.19 7.64
CA GLU A 239 17.95 1.45 6.26
C GLU A 239 17.31 0.45 5.28
N SER A 240 17.27 -0.83 5.64
CA SER A 240 16.69 -1.89 4.81
C SER A 240 15.21 -1.69 4.53
N VAL A 241 14.39 -1.36 5.54
CA VAL A 241 12.95 -1.16 5.33
C VAL A 241 12.66 0.07 4.46
N ILE A 242 13.35 1.18 4.67
CA ILE A 242 13.22 2.38 3.84
C ILE A 242 13.68 2.11 2.41
N SER A 243 14.82 1.43 2.27
CA SER A 243 15.39 1.09 0.97
C SER A 243 14.45 0.22 0.13
N LEU A 244 13.85 -0.80 0.72
CA LEU A 244 12.96 -1.68 -0.03
C LEU A 244 11.70 -0.96 -0.50
N GLN A 245 11.09 -0.12 0.34
CA GLN A 245 9.94 0.69 -0.04
C GLN A 245 10.27 1.55 -1.28
N LEU A 246 11.38 2.30 -1.22
CA LEU A 246 11.81 3.17 -2.31
C LEU A 246 12.23 2.39 -3.55
N MET A 247 12.96 1.27 -3.38
CA MET A 247 13.36 0.41 -4.50
C MET A 247 12.17 -0.20 -5.22
N ALA A 248 11.12 -0.55 -4.50
CA ALA A 248 9.91 -1.11 -5.09
C ALA A 248 8.95 -0.05 -5.68
N GLY A 249 9.24 1.23 -5.49
CA GLY A 249 8.37 2.35 -5.91
C GLY A 249 7.17 2.56 -4.99
N GLY A 250 7.26 2.08 -3.75
CA GLY A 250 6.27 2.30 -2.70
C GLY A 250 6.46 3.65 -1.99
N PRO A 251 5.46 4.10 -1.23
CA PRO A 251 5.58 5.28 -0.38
C PRO A 251 6.32 4.94 0.91
N ILE A 252 6.94 5.93 1.51
CA ILE A 252 7.37 5.84 2.92
C ILE A 252 6.19 6.31 3.77
N THR A 253 5.43 5.36 4.31
CA THR A 253 4.25 5.64 5.13
C THR A 253 4.66 5.69 6.61
N VAL A 254 5.09 6.86 7.08
CA VAL A 254 5.61 7.06 8.44
C VAL A 254 4.48 6.94 9.46
N ALA A 255 4.63 6.03 10.42
CA ALA A 255 3.74 5.87 11.57
C ALA A 255 4.45 6.07 12.93
N ASP A 256 5.71 6.48 12.92
CA ASP A 256 6.37 6.99 14.12
C ASP A 256 5.64 8.24 14.62
N GLN A 257 5.42 8.31 15.93
CA GLN A 257 4.83 9.48 16.56
C GLN A 257 5.91 10.51 16.90
N HIS A 258 5.49 11.75 17.16
CA HIS A 258 6.41 12.85 17.52
C HIS A 258 7.31 12.52 18.73
N ASN A 259 6.85 11.65 19.62
CA ASN A 259 7.59 11.20 20.80
C ASN A 259 8.34 9.87 20.60
N THR A 260 8.19 9.20 19.45
CA THR A 260 8.90 7.94 19.14
C THR A 260 9.90 8.08 18.01
N ILE A 261 9.77 9.11 17.15
CA ILE A 261 10.64 9.30 16.00
C ILE A 261 12.11 9.58 16.40
N GLY A 262 12.33 10.46 17.38
CA GLY A 262 13.66 10.75 17.93
C GLY A 262 14.74 10.86 16.85
N ASP A 263 15.90 10.23 17.11
CA ASP A 263 17.04 10.20 16.19
C ASP A 263 16.77 9.41 14.90
N ASN A 264 15.64 8.68 14.81
CA ASN A 264 15.27 7.97 13.60
C ASN A 264 14.88 8.91 12.45
N LEU A 265 14.64 10.19 12.72
CA LEU A 265 14.33 11.19 11.70
C LEU A 265 15.39 11.21 10.58
N LYS A 266 16.67 11.00 10.90
CA LYS A 266 17.78 10.96 9.92
C LYS A 266 17.54 9.98 8.77
N PHE A 267 16.91 8.81 9.04
CA PHE A 267 16.65 7.79 8.01
C PHE A 267 15.56 8.22 7.03
N TYR A 268 14.62 9.06 7.46
CA TYR A 268 13.59 9.62 6.61
C TYR A 268 14.06 10.85 5.81
N GLN A 269 15.25 11.35 6.05
CA GLN A 269 15.77 12.58 5.46
C GLN A 269 16.96 12.38 4.50
N ASN A 270 17.31 11.13 4.16
CA ASN A 270 18.35 10.87 3.18
C ASN A 270 17.89 11.32 1.78
N GLU A 271 18.43 12.46 1.31
CA GLU A 271 18.01 13.09 0.05
C GLU A 271 18.30 12.22 -1.18
N GLU A 272 19.40 11.47 -1.19
CA GLU A 272 19.75 10.60 -2.32
C GLU A 272 18.81 9.40 -2.41
N MET A 273 18.37 8.86 -1.28
CA MET A 273 17.34 7.84 -1.25
C MET A 273 15.96 8.40 -1.63
N LEU A 274 15.58 9.56 -1.12
CA LEU A 274 14.32 10.22 -1.44
C LEU A 274 14.23 10.66 -2.92
N ALA A 275 15.38 10.90 -3.58
CA ALA A 275 15.41 11.18 -5.01
C ALA A 275 14.79 10.06 -5.85
N LEU A 276 14.80 8.80 -5.39
CA LEU A 276 14.12 7.69 -6.06
C LEU A 276 12.61 7.93 -6.13
N ASN A 277 12.00 8.39 -5.04
CA ASN A 277 10.57 8.71 -5.03
C ASN A 277 10.26 9.91 -5.94
N THR A 278 11.08 10.96 -5.91
CA THR A 278 10.93 12.14 -6.78
C THR A 278 11.04 11.76 -8.26
N ASP A 279 11.94 10.82 -8.61
CA ASP A 279 12.10 10.29 -9.96
C ASP A 279 10.94 9.37 -10.39
N ARG A 280 10.06 8.98 -9.48
CA ARG A 280 9.07 7.90 -9.68
C ARG A 280 9.75 6.58 -10.08
N PHE A 281 10.90 6.33 -9.48
CA PHE A 281 11.65 5.10 -9.69
C PHE A 281 10.82 3.89 -9.25
N VAL A 282 10.87 2.83 -10.03
CA VAL A 282 10.29 1.53 -9.67
C VAL A 282 11.25 0.44 -10.12
N GLY A 283 11.90 -0.17 -9.17
CA GLY A 283 12.74 -1.34 -9.38
C GLY A 283 11.94 -2.63 -9.33
N LYS A 284 12.64 -3.72 -9.56
CA LYS A 284 12.12 -5.08 -9.46
C LYS A 284 13.20 -6.01 -8.92
N PRO A 285 12.83 -7.13 -8.29
CA PRO A 285 13.80 -8.15 -7.90
C PRO A 285 14.41 -8.79 -9.13
N LEU A 286 15.69 -9.20 -9.04
CA LEU A 286 16.40 -9.91 -10.11
C LEU A 286 15.67 -11.22 -10.47
N LEU A 287 15.10 -11.88 -9.48
CA LEU A 287 14.22 -13.03 -9.67
C LEU A 287 12.95 -12.87 -8.80
N ARG A 288 11.77 -12.92 -9.39
CA ARG A 288 10.48 -12.86 -8.70
C ARG A 288 10.11 -14.21 -8.09
N ASN A 289 10.83 -14.59 -7.04
CA ASN A 289 10.57 -15.80 -6.26
C ASN A 289 10.90 -15.56 -4.79
N VAL A 290 9.91 -15.56 -3.91
CA VAL A 290 10.07 -15.28 -2.47
C VAL A 290 11.01 -16.24 -1.73
N ARG A 291 11.33 -17.41 -2.33
CA ARG A 291 12.22 -18.42 -1.76
C ARG A 291 13.64 -18.38 -2.30
N ASP A 292 13.89 -17.55 -3.31
CA ASP A 292 15.19 -17.50 -3.98
C ASP A 292 16.02 -16.31 -3.50
N GLU A 293 17.29 -16.51 -3.23
CA GLU A 293 18.18 -15.43 -2.77
C GLU A 293 18.37 -14.32 -3.80
N LYS A 294 18.25 -14.60 -5.10
CA LYS A 294 18.27 -13.57 -6.15
C LYS A 294 17.12 -12.58 -6.07
N SER A 295 16.06 -12.92 -5.35
CA SER A 295 14.97 -11.98 -5.05
C SER A 295 15.35 -10.87 -4.07
N GLN A 296 16.49 -11.02 -3.39
CA GLN A 296 17.05 -10.02 -2.49
C GLN A 296 17.99 -9.03 -3.21
N ILE A 297 18.17 -9.17 -4.52
CA ILE A 297 18.85 -8.22 -5.40
C ILE A 297 17.78 -7.49 -6.20
N TRP A 298 17.74 -6.18 -6.08
CA TRP A 298 16.76 -5.33 -6.76
C TRP A 298 17.46 -4.37 -7.71
N TYR A 299 16.81 -4.04 -8.82
CA TYR A 299 17.36 -3.07 -9.77
C TYR A 299 16.27 -2.36 -10.55
N GLY A 300 16.59 -1.20 -11.06
CA GLY A 300 15.74 -0.42 -11.94
C GLY A 300 16.50 0.73 -12.59
N GLN A 301 15.85 1.39 -13.54
CA GLN A 301 16.42 2.53 -14.24
C GLN A 301 15.69 3.82 -13.86
N MET A 302 16.46 4.84 -13.53
CA MET A 302 15.97 6.20 -13.30
C MET A 302 15.63 6.89 -14.63
N SER A 303 14.86 7.99 -14.57
CA SER A 303 14.44 8.76 -15.74
C SER A 303 15.61 9.39 -16.52
N ASN A 304 16.73 9.66 -15.83
CA ASN A 304 17.96 10.19 -16.43
C ASN A 304 18.87 9.13 -17.09
N GLY A 305 18.46 7.84 -17.01
CA GLY A 305 19.22 6.73 -17.58
C GLY A 305 20.18 6.03 -16.61
N ASP A 306 20.41 6.57 -15.42
CA ASP A 306 21.17 5.87 -14.36
C ASP A 306 20.42 4.63 -13.90
N TYR A 307 21.15 3.64 -13.41
CA TYR A 307 20.56 2.49 -12.76
C TYR A 307 20.73 2.58 -11.25
N VAL A 308 19.79 2.01 -10.52
CA VAL A 308 19.92 1.80 -9.08
C VAL A 308 19.83 0.32 -8.80
N VAL A 309 20.78 -0.18 -8.00
CA VAL A 309 20.86 -1.57 -7.57
C VAL A 309 20.84 -1.61 -6.06
N GLY A 310 19.99 -2.48 -5.51
CA GLY A 310 19.89 -2.74 -4.08
C GLY A 310 20.21 -4.20 -3.77
N PHE A 311 21.14 -4.43 -2.87
CA PHE A 311 21.41 -5.73 -2.28
C PHE A 311 20.86 -5.75 -0.86
N PHE A 312 20.10 -6.79 -0.54
CA PHE A 312 19.54 -6.98 0.78
C PHE A 312 20.03 -8.30 1.38
N ASN A 313 20.15 -8.33 2.69
CA ASN A 313 20.40 -9.55 3.42
C ASN A 313 19.35 -9.71 4.53
N ARG A 314 18.53 -10.74 4.41
CA ARG A 314 17.45 -11.06 5.37
C ARG A 314 17.90 -11.99 6.48
N ASP A 315 19.15 -12.47 6.45
CA ASP A 315 19.67 -13.47 7.35
C ASP A 315 20.53 -12.84 8.47
N ASN A 316 20.73 -13.58 9.56
CA ASN A 316 21.49 -13.14 10.73
C ASN A 316 23.02 -13.17 10.51
N GLU A 317 23.48 -13.70 9.39
CA GLU A 317 24.89 -13.78 9.05
C GLU A 317 25.20 -12.99 7.78
N PRO A 318 26.42 -12.42 7.66
CA PRO A 318 26.81 -11.70 6.46
C PRO A 318 26.72 -12.58 5.21
N LYS A 319 26.32 -11.99 4.09
CA LYS A 319 26.18 -12.66 2.79
C LYS A 319 26.95 -11.93 1.70
N LYS A 320 27.71 -12.70 0.91
CA LYS A 320 28.29 -12.20 -0.32
C LYS A 320 27.22 -12.18 -1.42
N ARG A 321 27.13 -11.07 -2.10
CA ARG A 321 26.21 -10.86 -3.22
C ARG A 321 26.99 -10.38 -4.42
N SER A 322 26.60 -10.81 -5.61
CA SER A 322 27.22 -10.37 -6.86
C SER A 322 26.17 -10.14 -7.94
N LEU A 323 26.45 -9.20 -8.82
CA LEU A 323 25.62 -8.89 -9.98
C LEU A 323 26.54 -8.56 -11.16
N GLN A 324 26.44 -9.35 -12.23
CA GLN A 324 27.04 -9.00 -13.52
C GLN A 324 26.12 -7.99 -14.22
N PHE A 325 26.67 -6.90 -14.72
CA PHE A 325 25.85 -5.86 -15.37
C PHE A 325 25.07 -6.37 -16.57
N SER A 326 25.57 -7.37 -17.26
CA SER A 326 24.87 -8.06 -18.34
C SER A 326 23.55 -8.73 -17.91
N GLU A 327 23.43 -9.16 -16.63
CA GLU A 327 22.19 -9.76 -16.10
C GLU A 327 21.02 -8.74 -16.06
N ILE A 328 21.34 -7.45 -16.05
CA ILE A 328 20.37 -6.35 -16.03
C ILE A 328 20.42 -5.48 -17.29
N GLY A 329 21.10 -5.94 -18.33
CA GLY A 329 21.15 -5.27 -19.64
C GLY A 329 22.05 -4.02 -19.68
N ILE A 330 23.03 -3.92 -18.78
CA ILE A 330 24.04 -2.86 -18.80
C ILE A 330 25.31 -3.37 -19.48
N GLU A 331 25.84 -2.59 -20.41
CA GLU A 331 27.11 -2.82 -21.07
C GLU A 331 28.16 -1.84 -20.56
N GLY A 332 29.38 -2.36 -20.37
CA GLY A 332 30.56 -1.62 -19.93
C GLY A 332 30.53 -1.17 -18.46
N ALA A 333 31.60 -0.53 -18.08
CA ALA A 333 31.78 -0.07 -16.71
C ALA A 333 30.86 1.12 -16.35
N ARG A 334 30.60 1.28 -15.07
CA ARG A 334 29.79 2.38 -14.49
C ARG A 334 30.47 2.92 -13.24
N LYS A 335 30.31 4.21 -13.02
CA LYS A 335 30.62 4.85 -11.75
C LYS A 335 29.61 4.41 -10.72
N VAL A 336 30.10 4.05 -9.55
CA VAL A 336 29.30 3.54 -8.44
C VAL A 336 29.23 4.55 -7.32
N ARG A 337 28.03 4.88 -6.84
CA ARG A 337 27.80 5.75 -5.69
C ARG A 337 26.89 5.06 -4.67
N ASP A 338 27.38 4.92 -3.44
CA ASP A 338 26.60 4.44 -2.30
C ASP A 338 25.65 5.54 -1.83
N LEU A 339 24.34 5.27 -1.85
CA LEU A 339 23.29 6.27 -1.57
C LEU A 339 23.07 6.51 -0.08
N TRP A 340 23.40 5.54 0.78
CA TRP A 340 23.33 5.73 2.22
C TRP A 340 24.56 6.42 2.78
N LYS A 341 25.74 6.07 2.28
CA LYS A 341 27.01 6.63 2.72
C LYS A 341 27.39 7.94 2.02
N HIS A 342 26.64 8.31 0.96
CA HIS A 342 26.94 9.47 0.09
C HIS A 342 28.36 9.43 -0.48
N GLN A 343 28.85 8.24 -0.82
CA GLN A 343 30.24 7.99 -1.19
C GLN A 343 30.36 7.41 -2.59
N ASP A 344 31.31 7.96 -3.38
CA ASP A 344 31.70 7.39 -4.66
C ASP A 344 32.67 6.22 -4.42
N GLU A 345 32.41 5.08 -5.05
CA GLU A 345 33.18 3.83 -4.86
C GLU A 345 34.02 3.48 -6.11
N GLY A 346 34.20 4.42 -7.03
CA GLY A 346 34.97 4.22 -8.27
C GLY A 346 34.14 3.69 -9.42
N GLU A 347 34.80 3.01 -10.33
CA GLU A 347 34.19 2.50 -11.58
C GLU A 347 34.41 0.98 -11.69
N THR A 348 33.39 0.25 -12.10
CA THR A 348 33.45 -1.22 -12.27
C THR A 348 32.46 -1.67 -13.36
N ASP A 349 32.65 -2.88 -13.86
CA ASP A 349 31.73 -3.57 -14.81
C ASP A 349 30.87 -4.65 -14.14
N LYS A 350 31.01 -4.84 -12.84
CA LYS A 350 30.22 -5.77 -11.99
C LYS A 350 30.15 -5.25 -10.58
N LEU A 351 29.19 -5.76 -9.80
CA LEU A 351 29.13 -5.51 -8.35
C LEU A 351 29.41 -6.80 -7.57
N GLU A 352 30.33 -6.72 -6.61
CA GLU A 352 30.58 -7.76 -5.64
C GLU A 352 30.62 -7.11 -4.25
N VAL A 353 29.68 -7.47 -3.41
CA VAL A 353 29.49 -6.83 -2.12
C VAL A 353 29.30 -7.88 -1.01
N GLU A 354 29.76 -7.56 0.18
CA GLU A 354 29.37 -8.26 1.38
C GLU A 354 28.34 -7.42 2.12
N VAL A 355 27.18 -8.00 2.41
CA VAL A 355 26.05 -7.35 3.08
C VAL A 355 25.92 -7.98 4.46
N GLY A 356 26.05 -7.18 5.51
CA GLY A 356 25.95 -7.63 6.90
C GLY A 356 24.57 -8.18 7.24
N ALA A 357 24.42 -8.71 8.45
CA ALA A 357 23.15 -9.19 8.95
C ALA A 357 22.08 -8.09 8.90
N HIS A 358 20.91 -8.37 8.29
CA HIS A 358 19.79 -7.45 8.13
C HIS A 358 20.10 -6.15 7.37
N GLU A 359 21.27 -6.05 6.78
CA GLU A 359 21.77 -4.86 6.09
C GLU A 359 21.25 -4.80 4.65
N CYS A 360 21.28 -3.60 4.09
CA CYS A 360 21.17 -3.38 2.65
C CYS A 360 22.35 -2.55 2.14
N LYS A 361 22.66 -2.70 0.86
CA LYS A 361 23.55 -1.79 0.13
C LYS A 361 22.84 -1.28 -1.10
N ILE A 362 22.68 0.03 -1.20
CA ILE A 362 21.98 0.66 -2.32
C ILE A 362 22.97 1.54 -3.08
N VAL A 363 23.16 1.24 -4.36
CA VAL A 363 24.11 1.98 -5.20
C VAL A 363 23.45 2.50 -6.46
N ARG A 364 23.85 3.70 -6.87
CA ARG A 364 23.54 4.28 -8.18
C ARG A 364 24.71 4.04 -9.13
N LEU A 365 24.36 3.62 -10.34
CA LEU A 365 25.28 3.36 -11.44
C LEU A 365 25.07 4.42 -12.51
N SER A 366 26.08 5.26 -12.75
CA SER A 366 26.08 6.29 -13.80
C SER A 366 27.15 6.03 -14.84
N LYS A 367 27.02 6.67 -16.02
CA LYS A 367 28.04 6.62 -17.09
C LYS A 367 29.26 7.43 -16.75
#